data_90019ccf5b3b1ff1da4d577116c03a70
#
_entry.id   90019ccf5b3b1ff1da4d577116c03a70
#
_cell.length_a   1.000
_cell.length_b   1.000
_cell.length_c   1.000
_cell.angle_alpha   90.00
_cell.angle_beta   90.00
_cell.angle_gamma   90.00
#
_symmetry.space_group_name_H-M   'P 1'
#
loop_
_entity.id
_entity.type
_entity.pdbx_description
1 polymer ?
#
loop_
_entity_poly.entity_id
_entity_poly.type
_entity_poly.pdbx_seq_one_letter_code
_entity_poly.pdbx_strand_id
1 'polypeptide(L)'
;MELEVFFKMIIPIINLIGTIVFIKNRKLNKKVTFVIILFYGLFNLSANFSLIYRYLYQFIIFAFSLYSLRLIILRRKTFLFHYFFFFFLVSVLLSYFINSGFNSSSANTSLINYILVMISSIGISTIFIQEKNILLHLSDYLRKLLFYNSILIILIFVYSGFGYRVEYTFSNTNYLAFFLGASMIFIHMISLSDIKDNVTPMLLLAATFCTGSRSILFIALPFYFFLYLRKKPWLFILLTIIAIPLVINFTEKLGEMARVKDIAEDASILQRYEIFLVVKNIFEAKPLFGIGYGRFIEEFKYYLDGDIVLLHAIDEIVTHNDYYRVLAELGLFGMFLFLFYILKNAFYLLRIKYDFAVLFLFILAVSYSFTHNNLNSFLFWLMASMPYIYYQRKKYKI
;
A
#
# COMPACT_ATOMS: atom_id res chain seq x y z
N MET A 1 11.21 -24.06 2.08
CA MET A 1 12.16 -22.99 2.50
C MET A 1 13.22 -22.69 1.44
N GLU A 2 14.02 -23.65 0.99
CA GLU A 2 15.08 -23.40 -0.02
C GLU A 2 14.55 -22.91 -1.37
N LEU A 3 13.48 -23.50 -1.89
CA LEU A 3 12.85 -23.10 -3.15
C LEU A 3 12.29 -21.67 -3.09
N GLU A 4 11.73 -21.29 -1.96
CA GLU A 4 11.19 -19.94 -1.75
C GLU A 4 12.28 -18.87 -1.68
N VAL A 5 13.38 -19.16 -0.99
CA VAL A 5 14.56 -18.29 -0.94
C VAL A 5 15.15 -18.11 -2.33
N PHE A 6 15.24 -19.19 -3.10
CA PHE A 6 15.68 -19.15 -4.50
C PHE A 6 14.80 -18.23 -5.35
N PHE A 7 13.47 -18.36 -5.26
CA PHE A 7 12.56 -17.48 -5.98
C PHE A 7 12.67 -16.02 -5.54
N LYS A 8 12.76 -15.75 -4.24
CA LYS A 8 12.93 -14.38 -3.71
C LYS A 8 14.21 -13.70 -4.20
N MET A 9 15.24 -14.47 -4.59
CA MET A 9 16.48 -13.93 -5.13
C MET A 9 16.46 -13.76 -6.66
N ILE A 10 15.90 -14.70 -7.39
CA ILE A 10 15.98 -14.74 -8.87
C ILE A 10 14.88 -13.92 -9.53
N ILE A 11 13.66 -13.95 -8.99
CA ILE A 11 12.52 -13.25 -9.60
C ILE A 11 12.77 -11.75 -9.79
N PRO A 12 13.35 -11.01 -8.81
CA PRO A 12 13.70 -9.60 -9.03
C PRO A 12 14.61 -9.37 -10.23
N ILE A 13 15.57 -10.26 -10.49
CA ILE A 13 16.48 -10.17 -11.63
C ILE A 13 15.74 -10.39 -12.95
N ILE A 14 14.90 -11.43 -13.01
CA ILE A 14 14.07 -11.71 -14.20
C ILE A 14 13.14 -10.54 -14.51
N ASN A 15 12.47 -10.02 -13.49
CA ASN A 15 11.57 -8.87 -13.61
C ASN A 15 12.34 -7.60 -14.02
N LEU A 16 13.59 -7.42 -13.60
CA LEU A 16 14.45 -6.30 -14.03
C LEU A 16 14.72 -6.36 -15.54
N ILE A 17 15.09 -7.53 -16.05
CA ILE A 17 15.31 -7.75 -17.48
C ILE A 17 14.02 -7.42 -18.26
N GLY A 18 12.89 -7.94 -17.83
CA GLY A 18 11.58 -7.64 -18.43
C GLY A 18 11.26 -6.14 -18.41
N THR A 19 11.58 -5.45 -17.31
CA THR A 19 11.38 -4.01 -17.17
C THR A 19 12.25 -3.20 -18.13
N ILE A 20 13.53 -3.56 -18.27
CA ILE A 20 14.45 -2.91 -19.21
C ILE A 20 13.97 -3.10 -20.67
N VAL A 21 13.57 -4.31 -21.03
CA VAL A 21 13.00 -4.63 -22.35
C VAL A 21 11.72 -3.81 -22.61
N PHE A 22 10.83 -3.73 -21.62
CA PHE A 22 9.60 -2.93 -21.71
C PHE A 22 9.90 -1.45 -22.00
N ILE A 23 10.81 -0.84 -21.21
CA ILE A 23 11.22 0.57 -21.35
C ILE A 23 11.79 0.83 -22.74
N LYS A 24 12.71 -0.05 -23.20
CA LYS A 24 13.36 0.06 -24.51
C LYS A 24 12.35 -0.05 -25.66
N ASN A 25 11.48 -1.06 -25.62
CA ASN A 25 10.53 -1.32 -26.72
C ASN A 25 9.46 -0.22 -26.83
N ARG A 26 9.06 0.38 -25.71
CA ARG A 26 8.06 1.47 -25.69
C ARG A 26 8.64 2.85 -25.89
N LYS A 27 9.96 3.00 -25.98
CA LYS A 27 10.68 4.30 -26.14
C LYS A 27 10.15 5.35 -25.14
N LEU A 28 10.03 4.97 -23.88
CA LEU A 28 9.42 5.81 -22.85
C LEU A 28 10.26 7.06 -22.60
N ASN A 29 9.60 8.17 -22.31
CA ASN A 29 10.29 9.38 -21.87
C ASN A 29 10.83 9.20 -20.43
N LYS A 30 11.79 10.07 -20.05
CA LYS A 30 12.49 9.98 -18.75
C LYS A 30 11.54 9.91 -17.55
N LYS A 31 10.44 10.69 -17.56
CA LYS A 31 9.50 10.75 -16.42
C LYS A 31 8.74 9.44 -16.27
N VAL A 32 8.22 8.90 -17.36
CA VAL A 32 7.52 7.62 -17.36
C VAL A 32 8.46 6.49 -16.98
N THR A 33 9.70 6.51 -17.50
CA THR A 33 10.75 5.54 -17.14
C THR A 33 11.01 5.52 -15.63
N PHE A 34 11.15 6.69 -14.99
CA PHE A 34 11.34 6.76 -13.54
C PHE A 34 10.16 6.15 -12.75
N VAL A 35 8.92 6.42 -13.19
CA VAL A 35 7.73 5.82 -12.54
C VAL A 35 7.73 4.29 -12.69
N ILE A 36 8.06 3.77 -13.86
CA ILE A 36 8.14 2.32 -14.10
C ILE A 36 9.21 1.67 -13.21
N ILE A 37 10.41 2.28 -13.09
CA ILE A 37 11.48 1.80 -12.21
C ILE A 37 11.06 1.84 -10.74
N LEU A 38 10.31 2.87 -10.33
CA LEU A 38 9.79 2.98 -8.98
C LEU A 38 8.79 1.84 -8.66
N PHE A 39 7.86 1.54 -9.56
CA PHE A 39 6.93 0.42 -9.40
C PHE A 39 7.61 -0.94 -9.47
N TYR A 40 8.65 -1.10 -10.31
CA TYR A 40 9.51 -2.27 -10.28
C TYR A 40 10.16 -2.46 -8.90
N GLY A 41 10.78 -1.41 -8.36
CA GLY A 41 11.43 -1.43 -7.05
C GLY A 41 10.44 -1.73 -5.93
N LEU A 42 9.24 -1.15 -5.97
CA LEU A 42 8.18 -1.42 -5.01
C LEU A 42 7.79 -2.89 -4.99
N PHE A 43 7.58 -3.51 -6.15
CA PHE A 43 7.15 -4.90 -6.24
C PHE A 43 8.26 -5.89 -5.89
N ASN A 44 9.50 -5.65 -6.30
CA ASN A 44 10.56 -6.64 -6.23
C ASN A 44 11.55 -6.46 -5.08
N LEU A 45 11.72 -5.21 -4.59
CA LEU A 45 12.83 -4.86 -3.72
C LEU A 45 12.41 -4.30 -2.35
N SER A 46 11.25 -3.62 -2.26
CA SER A 46 10.90 -2.79 -1.10
C SER A 46 10.80 -3.55 0.22
N ALA A 47 10.24 -4.74 0.16
CA ALA A 47 10.00 -5.60 1.32
C ALA A 47 10.66 -6.97 1.17
N ASN A 48 11.72 -7.07 0.35
CA ASN A 48 12.48 -8.30 0.18
C ASN A 48 13.28 -8.60 1.45
N PHE A 49 13.48 -9.87 1.75
CA PHE A 49 14.29 -10.31 2.89
C PHE A 49 15.80 -9.99 2.72
N SER A 50 16.28 -9.86 1.49
CA SER A 50 17.67 -9.52 1.18
C SER A 50 17.96 -8.05 1.48
N LEU A 51 18.97 -7.79 2.33
CA LEU A 51 19.45 -6.43 2.63
C LEU A 51 19.87 -5.67 1.38
N ILE A 52 20.53 -6.36 0.43
CA ILE A 52 20.99 -5.76 -0.83
C ILE A 52 19.81 -5.19 -1.61
N TYR A 53 18.71 -5.94 -1.73
CA TYR A 53 17.50 -5.48 -2.44
C TYR A 53 16.82 -4.33 -1.73
N ARG A 54 16.80 -4.33 -0.39
CA ARG A 54 16.27 -3.18 0.38
C ARG A 54 17.10 -1.92 0.16
N TYR A 55 18.43 -2.00 0.17
CA TYR A 55 19.29 -0.86 -0.12
C TYR A 55 19.15 -0.35 -1.56
N LEU A 56 19.00 -1.25 -2.54
CA LEU A 56 18.69 -0.86 -3.92
C LEU A 56 17.36 -0.13 -4.01
N TYR A 57 16.34 -0.58 -3.29
CA TYR A 57 15.07 0.13 -3.23
C TYR A 57 15.20 1.52 -2.60
N GLN A 58 15.90 1.63 -1.49
CA GLN A 58 16.16 2.92 -0.84
C GLN A 58 16.91 3.88 -1.79
N PHE A 59 17.89 3.37 -2.53
CA PHE A 59 18.58 4.14 -3.56
C PHE A 59 17.64 4.61 -4.68
N ILE A 60 16.73 3.76 -5.17
CA ILE A 60 15.71 4.13 -6.16
C ILE A 60 14.81 5.24 -5.60
N ILE A 61 14.32 5.12 -4.37
CA ILE A 61 13.50 6.15 -3.72
C ILE A 61 14.28 7.45 -3.57
N PHE A 62 15.53 7.39 -3.13
CA PHE A 62 16.39 8.57 -2.99
C PHE A 62 16.61 9.28 -4.34
N ALA A 63 17.00 8.54 -5.37
CA ALA A 63 17.19 9.08 -6.72
C ALA A 63 15.90 9.68 -7.29
N PHE A 64 14.75 9.03 -7.06
CA PHE A 64 13.46 9.55 -7.44
C PHE A 64 13.06 10.80 -6.64
N SER A 65 13.41 10.86 -5.36
CA SER A 65 13.18 12.06 -4.53
C SER A 65 13.98 13.26 -5.03
N LEU A 66 15.25 13.08 -5.40
CA LEU A 66 16.08 14.15 -6.00
C LEU A 66 15.48 14.64 -7.32
N TYR A 67 15.04 13.71 -8.18
CA TYR A 67 14.36 14.06 -9.42
C TYR A 67 13.05 14.82 -9.17
N SER A 68 12.28 14.40 -8.16
CA SER A 68 11.03 15.03 -7.74
C SER A 68 11.24 16.44 -7.23
N LEU A 69 12.27 16.69 -6.42
CA LEU A 69 12.67 18.04 -5.97
C LEU A 69 12.92 18.96 -7.15
N ARG A 70 13.66 18.49 -8.16
CA ARG A 70 13.87 19.27 -9.39
C ARG A 70 12.54 19.63 -10.08
N LEU A 71 11.60 18.69 -10.19
CA LEU A 71 10.28 18.94 -10.78
C LEU A 71 9.47 19.97 -9.98
N ILE A 72 9.52 19.90 -8.65
CA ILE A 72 8.82 20.82 -7.75
C ILE A 72 9.37 22.24 -7.90
N ILE A 73 10.70 22.41 -7.91
CA ILE A 73 11.38 23.71 -8.02
C ILE A 73 11.06 24.37 -9.36
N LEU A 74 11.09 23.60 -10.47
CA LEU A 74 10.87 24.12 -11.80
C LEU A 74 9.40 24.47 -12.10
N ARG A 75 8.43 24.00 -11.34
CA ARG A 75 7.00 24.10 -11.67
C ARG A 75 6.14 24.55 -10.50
N ARG A 76 6.14 25.85 -10.21
CA ARG A 76 5.39 26.50 -9.11
C ARG A 76 3.87 26.29 -9.11
N LYS A 77 3.23 25.97 -10.24
CA LYS A 77 1.75 25.91 -10.38
C LYS A 77 1.08 24.67 -9.74
N THR A 78 1.84 23.60 -9.48
CA THR A 78 1.30 22.38 -8.82
C THR A 78 1.39 22.47 -7.29
N PHE A 79 1.88 23.57 -6.75
CA PHE A 79 2.23 23.73 -5.33
C PHE A 79 1.03 23.73 -4.36
N LEU A 80 -0.19 24.06 -4.82
CA LEU A 80 -1.37 24.18 -3.95
C LEU A 80 -1.81 22.87 -3.27
N PHE A 81 -1.57 21.72 -3.89
CA PHE A 81 -1.82 20.42 -3.25
C PHE A 81 -0.77 20.10 -2.19
N HIS A 82 0.42 20.63 -2.37
CA HIS A 82 1.58 20.35 -1.53
C HIS A 82 1.56 21.06 -0.19
N TYR A 83 0.75 22.11 0.00
CA TYR A 83 0.55 22.73 1.32
C TYR A 83 0.11 21.73 2.37
N PHE A 84 -0.66 20.74 1.96
CA PHE A 84 -1.17 19.73 2.86
C PHE A 84 -0.07 18.80 3.37
N PHE A 85 0.75 18.28 2.43
CA PHE A 85 1.94 17.52 2.77
C PHE A 85 2.91 18.36 3.61
N PHE A 86 3.01 19.64 3.32
CA PHE A 86 3.83 20.56 4.11
C PHE A 86 3.31 20.69 5.56
N PHE A 87 2.02 20.92 5.76
CA PHE A 87 1.47 21.00 7.11
C PHE A 87 1.59 19.69 7.89
N PHE A 88 1.36 18.57 7.24
CA PHE A 88 1.58 17.29 7.90
C PHE A 88 3.06 17.05 8.22
N LEU A 89 3.98 17.41 7.32
CA LEU A 89 5.41 17.42 7.60
C LEU A 89 5.77 18.31 8.79
N VAL A 90 5.15 19.49 8.91
CA VAL A 90 5.34 20.36 10.07
C VAL A 90 4.90 19.67 11.35
N SER A 91 3.77 18.95 11.37
CA SER A 91 3.35 18.19 12.54
C SER A 91 4.34 17.09 12.92
N VAL A 92 4.88 16.39 11.93
CA VAL A 92 5.93 15.37 12.12
C VAL A 92 7.19 15.99 12.73
N LEU A 93 7.66 17.11 12.18
CA LEU A 93 8.84 17.80 12.68
C LEU A 93 8.63 18.37 14.08
N LEU A 94 7.47 19.00 14.36
CA LEU A 94 7.16 19.51 15.68
C LEU A 94 7.15 18.38 16.71
N SER A 95 6.46 17.28 16.45
CA SER A 95 6.44 16.13 17.34
C SER A 95 7.84 15.55 17.55
N TYR A 96 8.63 15.42 16.47
CA TYR A 96 10.00 14.93 16.53
C TYR A 96 10.91 15.80 17.41
N PHE A 97 10.87 17.15 17.26
CA PHE A 97 11.72 18.04 18.02
C PHE A 97 11.25 18.20 19.48
N ILE A 98 9.94 18.33 19.74
CA ILE A 98 9.39 18.45 21.09
C ILE A 98 9.74 17.24 21.96
N ASN A 99 9.76 16.04 21.36
CA ASN A 99 10.04 14.79 22.06
C ASN A 99 11.50 14.33 21.92
N SER A 100 12.43 15.21 21.56
CA SER A 100 13.86 14.89 21.45
C SER A 100 14.16 13.69 20.55
N GLY A 101 13.46 13.60 19.40
CA GLY A 101 13.55 12.48 18.45
C GLY A 101 14.97 12.25 17.91
N PHE A 102 15.84 13.27 17.93
CA PHE A 102 17.23 13.14 17.50
C PHE A 102 18.06 12.16 18.35
N ASN A 103 17.63 11.84 19.57
CA ASN A 103 18.26 10.83 20.43
C ASN A 103 17.79 9.39 20.14
N SER A 104 16.77 9.22 19.27
CA SER A 104 16.19 7.94 18.91
C SER A 104 16.63 7.52 17.51
N SER A 105 17.20 6.32 17.38
CA SER A 105 17.60 5.74 16.08
C SER A 105 16.36 5.43 15.22
N SER A 106 15.30 4.92 15.85
CA SER A 106 14.03 4.62 15.20
C SER A 106 13.34 5.88 14.66
N ALA A 107 13.29 6.96 15.47
CA ALA A 107 12.73 8.23 15.06
C ALA A 107 13.52 8.85 13.89
N ASN A 108 14.84 8.82 13.94
CA ASN A 108 15.71 9.33 12.87
C ASN A 108 15.45 8.59 11.55
N THR A 109 15.44 7.26 11.59
CA THR A 109 15.19 6.42 10.41
C THR A 109 13.78 6.66 9.86
N SER A 110 12.78 6.73 10.73
CA SER A 110 11.39 6.98 10.35
C SER A 110 11.21 8.35 9.71
N LEU A 111 11.84 9.40 10.26
CA LEU A 111 11.77 10.76 9.72
C LEU A 111 12.41 10.86 8.33
N ILE A 112 13.60 10.28 8.15
CA ILE A 112 14.28 10.28 6.84
C ILE A 112 13.42 9.56 5.81
N ASN A 113 12.93 8.36 6.12
CA ASN A 113 12.08 7.59 5.22
C ASN A 113 10.79 8.35 4.88
N TYR A 114 10.17 9.00 5.87
CA TYR A 114 8.98 9.80 5.65
C TYR A 114 9.23 10.97 4.69
N ILE A 115 10.31 11.75 4.90
CA ILE A 115 10.67 12.87 4.02
C ILE A 115 10.89 12.39 2.57
N LEU A 116 11.63 11.29 2.39
CA LEU A 116 11.89 10.71 1.06
C LEU A 116 10.58 10.26 0.38
N VAL A 117 9.70 9.59 1.12
CA VAL A 117 8.41 9.14 0.62
C VAL A 117 7.51 10.32 0.26
N MET A 118 7.47 11.38 1.06
CA MET A 118 6.68 12.57 0.78
C MET A 118 7.14 13.30 -0.48
N ILE A 119 8.44 13.53 -0.61
CA ILE A 119 9.02 14.17 -1.81
C ILE A 119 8.72 13.30 -3.05
N SER A 120 8.88 11.98 -2.95
CA SER A 120 8.56 11.05 -4.02
C SER A 120 7.07 11.05 -4.38
N SER A 121 6.18 11.11 -3.40
CA SER A 121 4.73 11.15 -3.60
C SER A 121 4.27 12.43 -4.30
N ILE A 122 4.89 13.57 -3.96
CA ILE A 122 4.67 14.84 -4.65
C ILE A 122 5.14 14.73 -6.11
N GLY A 123 6.33 14.20 -6.35
CA GLY A 123 6.89 14.03 -7.67
C GLY A 123 6.06 13.13 -8.58
N ILE A 124 5.66 11.96 -8.06
CA ILE A 124 4.83 11.02 -8.83
C ILE A 124 3.45 11.61 -9.12
N SER A 125 2.82 12.28 -8.15
CA SER A 125 1.54 12.97 -8.35
C SER A 125 1.66 14.04 -9.44
N THR A 126 2.77 14.80 -9.45
CA THR A 126 3.06 15.82 -10.49
C THR A 126 3.20 15.18 -11.87
N ILE A 127 3.92 14.04 -11.98
CA ILE A 127 4.06 13.31 -13.24
C ILE A 127 2.70 12.78 -13.70
N PHE A 128 1.91 12.20 -12.78
CA PHE A 128 0.57 11.70 -13.11
C PHE A 128 -0.38 12.80 -13.61
N ILE A 129 -0.27 14.02 -13.09
CA ILE A 129 -1.06 15.16 -13.57
C ILE A 129 -0.59 15.65 -14.95
N GLN A 130 0.70 15.60 -15.26
CA GLN A 130 1.27 16.24 -16.43
C GLN A 130 1.40 15.33 -17.65
N GLU A 131 1.69 14.05 -17.43
CA GLU A 131 1.97 13.10 -18.52
C GLU A 131 0.67 12.42 -18.98
N LYS A 132 0.24 12.76 -20.20
CA LYS A 132 -1.03 12.28 -20.77
C LYS A 132 -1.15 10.75 -20.74
N ASN A 133 -0.10 10.06 -21.15
CA ASN A 133 -0.11 8.61 -21.35
C ASN A 133 0.45 7.81 -20.16
N ILE A 134 0.73 8.45 -19.01
CA ILE A 134 1.35 7.77 -17.86
C ILE A 134 0.54 6.58 -17.36
N LEU A 135 -0.77 6.78 -17.24
CA LEU A 135 -1.68 5.72 -16.78
C LEU A 135 -1.69 4.54 -17.76
N LEU A 136 -1.71 4.80 -19.06
CA LEU A 136 -1.68 3.77 -20.09
C LEU A 136 -0.38 2.94 -20.02
N HIS A 137 0.76 3.61 -19.93
CA HIS A 137 2.06 2.93 -19.86
C HIS A 137 2.22 2.16 -18.55
N LEU A 138 1.78 2.72 -17.42
CA LEU A 138 1.81 2.03 -16.13
C LEU A 138 0.88 0.81 -16.12
N SER A 139 -0.33 0.94 -16.65
CA SER A 139 -1.28 -0.18 -16.75
C SER A 139 -0.73 -1.32 -17.62
N ASP A 140 -0.19 -1.01 -18.82
CA ASP A 140 0.42 -2.01 -19.70
C ASP A 140 1.64 -2.67 -19.05
N TYR A 141 2.45 -1.91 -18.32
CA TYR A 141 3.57 -2.43 -17.56
C TYR A 141 3.12 -3.37 -16.44
N LEU A 142 2.20 -2.92 -15.58
CA LEU A 142 1.69 -3.73 -14.47
C LEU A 142 1.00 -4.99 -14.96
N ARG A 143 0.23 -4.91 -16.06
CA ARG A 143 -0.40 -6.06 -16.68
C ARG A 143 0.64 -7.12 -17.08
N LYS A 144 1.71 -6.73 -17.78
CA LYS A 144 2.77 -7.65 -18.21
C LYS A 144 3.57 -8.20 -17.06
N LEU A 145 3.98 -7.33 -16.12
CA LEU A 145 4.73 -7.73 -14.94
C LEU A 145 3.94 -8.76 -14.13
N LEU A 146 2.67 -8.47 -13.84
CA LEU A 146 1.90 -9.23 -12.88
C LEU A 146 1.21 -10.46 -13.48
N PHE A 147 1.03 -10.53 -14.78
CA PHE A 147 0.47 -11.72 -15.43
C PHE A 147 1.26 -12.99 -15.05
N TYR A 148 2.56 -13.02 -15.34
CA TYR A 148 3.41 -14.16 -15.04
C TYR A 148 3.65 -14.35 -13.55
N ASN A 149 3.84 -13.23 -12.80
CA ASN A 149 4.06 -13.31 -11.37
C ASN A 149 2.83 -13.83 -10.61
N SER A 150 1.61 -13.53 -11.06
CA SER A 150 0.38 -14.08 -10.47
C SER A 150 0.27 -15.60 -10.68
N ILE A 151 0.65 -16.09 -11.85
CA ILE A 151 0.70 -17.53 -12.10
C ILE A 151 1.69 -18.20 -11.14
N LEU A 152 2.88 -17.62 -10.96
CA LEU A 152 3.89 -18.16 -10.04
C LEU A 152 3.40 -18.14 -8.58
N ILE A 153 2.73 -17.08 -8.14
CA ILE A 153 2.14 -17.00 -6.80
C ILE A 153 1.11 -18.13 -6.58
N ILE A 154 0.24 -18.36 -7.56
CA ILE A 154 -0.77 -19.41 -7.51
C ILE A 154 -0.10 -20.80 -7.49
N LEU A 155 0.93 -21.03 -8.32
CA LEU A 155 1.67 -22.30 -8.34
C LEU A 155 2.38 -22.56 -7.00
N ILE A 156 3.00 -21.55 -6.38
CA ILE A 156 3.62 -21.68 -5.05
C ILE A 156 2.55 -22.06 -4.03
N PHE A 157 1.38 -21.42 -4.06
CA PHE A 157 0.28 -21.71 -3.17
C PHE A 157 -0.22 -23.17 -3.31
N VAL A 158 -0.41 -23.65 -4.54
CA VAL A 158 -0.81 -25.03 -4.80
C VAL A 158 0.27 -26.00 -4.35
N TYR A 159 1.54 -25.73 -4.67
CA TYR A 159 2.67 -26.58 -4.27
C TYR A 159 2.83 -26.69 -2.75
N SER A 160 2.53 -25.60 -2.02
CA SER A 160 2.58 -25.60 -0.55
C SER A 160 1.38 -26.30 0.14
N GLY A 161 0.49 -26.95 -0.61
CA GLY A 161 -0.64 -27.70 -0.09
C GLY A 161 -1.79 -26.85 0.44
N PHE A 162 -1.97 -25.64 -0.10
CA PHE A 162 -3.06 -24.70 0.23
C PHE A 162 -3.07 -24.13 1.65
N GLY A 163 -2.14 -24.53 2.51
CA GLY A 163 -2.09 -24.06 3.92
C GLY A 163 -1.14 -22.89 4.16
N TYR A 164 -0.36 -22.48 3.16
CA TYR A 164 0.67 -21.46 3.32
C TYR A 164 0.26 -20.13 2.69
N ARG A 165 0.42 -19.05 3.44
CA ARG A 165 0.20 -17.70 2.94
C ARG A 165 1.41 -17.24 2.14
N VAL A 166 1.24 -17.01 0.83
CA VAL A 166 2.35 -16.70 -0.07
C VAL A 166 2.87 -15.27 0.14
N GLU A 167 4.14 -15.15 0.47
CA GLU A 167 4.85 -13.86 0.58
C GLU A 167 5.50 -13.42 -0.74
N TYR A 168 5.90 -14.39 -1.56
CA TYR A 168 6.54 -14.19 -2.86
C TYR A 168 7.82 -13.34 -2.76
N THR A 169 7.90 -12.19 -3.44
CA THR A 169 9.03 -11.26 -3.34
C THR A 169 8.99 -10.36 -2.10
N PHE A 170 7.91 -10.39 -1.34
CA PHE A 170 7.73 -9.60 -0.12
C PHE A 170 8.08 -10.42 1.12
N SER A 171 8.41 -9.72 2.20
CA SER A 171 8.54 -10.32 3.54
C SER A 171 7.22 -10.34 4.33
N ASN A 172 6.14 -9.84 3.74
CA ASN A 172 4.83 -9.75 4.36
C ASN A 172 3.72 -9.94 3.32
N THR A 173 2.86 -10.92 3.55
CA THR A 173 1.74 -11.27 2.68
C THR A 173 0.76 -10.13 2.46
N ASN A 174 0.55 -9.27 3.46
CA ASN A 174 -0.40 -8.17 3.37
C ASN A 174 0.10 -7.05 2.43
N TYR A 175 1.41 -6.77 2.40
CA TYR A 175 1.99 -5.82 1.45
C TYR A 175 1.91 -6.33 0.02
N LEU A 176 2.14 -7.62 -0.19
CA LEU A 176 1.91 -8.25 -1.50
C LEU A 176 0.45 -8.10 -1.94
N ALA A 177 -0.50 -8.45 -1.05
CA ALA A 177 -1.93 -8.31 -1.33
C ALA A 177 -2.32 -6.88 -1.69
N PHE A 178 -1.82 -5.90 -0.92
CA PHE A 178 -2.08 -4.47 -1.15
C PHE A 178 -1.57 -4.02 -2.53
N PHE A 179 -0.37 -4.44 -2.91
CA PHE A 179 0.19 -4.14 -4.22
C PHE A 179 -0.62 -4.79 -5.35
N LEU A 180 -1.01 -6.07 -5.21
CA LEU A 180 -1.82 -6.78 -6.20
C LEU A 180 -3.20 -6.14 -6.36
N GLY A 181 -3.89 -5.84 -5.25
CA GLY A 181 -5.19 -5.18 -5.24
C GLY A 181 -5.14 -3.79 -5.88
N ALA A 182 -4.15 -2.96 -5.52
CA ALA A 182 -3.94 -1.65 -6.12
C ALA A 182 -3.67 -1.76 -7.62
N SER A 183 -2.80 -2.69 -8.03
CA SER A 183 -2.44 -2.90 -9.44
C SER A 183 -3.63 -3.38 -10.26
N MET A 184 -4.47 -4.25 -9.72
CA MET A 184 -5.71 -4.68 -10.36
C MET A 184 -6.62 -3.48 -10.69
N ILE A 185 -6.78 -2.56 -9.73
CA ILE A 185 -7.59 -1.36 -9.92
C ILE A 185 -6.92 -0.40 -10.91
N PHE A 186 -5.60 -0.19 -10.85
CA PHE A 186 -4.87 0.65 -11.82
C PHE A 186 -4.98 0.13 -13.24
N ILE A 187 -4.87 -1.18 -13.45
CA ILE A 187 -5.06 -1.80 -14.77
C ILE A 187 -6.45 -1.49 -15.31
N HIS A 188 -7.47 -1.48 -14.47
CA HIS A 188 -8.85 -1.22 -14.87
C HIS A 188 -9.20 0.26 -15.09
N MET A 189 -8.50 1.20 -14.45
CA MET A 189 -8.76 2.64 -14.64
C MET A 189 -8.71 3.07 -16.09
N ILE A 190 -7.90 2.42 -16.91
CA ILE A 190 -7.66 2.81 -18.31
C ILE A 190 -8.51 1.99 -19.25
N SER A 191 -8.78 0.76 -18.89
CA SER A 191 -9.37 -0.22 -19.77
C SER A 191 -10.89 -0.28 -19.75
N LEU A 192 -11.54 0.66 -19.08
CA LEU A 192 -13.02 0.77 -19.15
C LEU A 192 -13.53 1.01 -20.58
N SER A 193 -12.69 1.46 -21.51
CA SER A 193 -13.03 1.63 -22.94
C SER A 193 -12.58 0.47 -23.83
N ASP A 194 -11.46 -0.24 -23.53
CA ASP A 194 -10.78 -1.05 -24.57
C ASP A 194 -10.35 -2.47 -24.15
N ILE A 195 -10.71 -3.00 -22.95
CA ILE A 195 -10.18 -4.29 -22.56
C ILE A 195 -10.92 -5.47 -23.17
N LYS A 196 -10.20 -6.15 -24.04
CA LYS A 196 -10.44 -7.55 -24.40
C LYS A 196 -9.82 -8.55 -23.38
N ASP A 197 -8.90 -8.10 -22.51
CA ASP A 197 -8.18 -8.96 -21.57
C ASP A 197 -8.85 -9.00 -20.20
N ASN A 198 -9.61 -10.06 -19.96
CA ASN A 198 -10.23 -10.33 -18.66
C ASN A 198 -9.41 -11.28 -17.79
N VAL A 199 -8.34 -11.88 -18.33
CA VAL A 199 -7.57 -12.95 -17.67
C VAL A 199 -6.65 -12.38 -16.59
N THR A 200 -5.92 -11.31 -16.88
CA THR A 200 -4.98 -10.73 -15.92
C THR A 200 -5.65 -10.30 -14.60
N PRO A 201 -6.80 -9.61 -14.61
CA PRO A 201 -7.50 -9.27 -13.36
C PRO A 201 -7.98 -10.49 -12.57
N MET A 202 -8.42 -11.55 -13.26
CA MET A 202 -8.79 -12.80 -12.58
C MET A 202 -7.59 -13.44 -11.90
N LEU A 203 -6.45 -13.50 -12.59
CA LEU A 203 -5.19 -14.00 -12.03
C LEU A 203 -4.73 -13.16 -10.84
N LEU A 204 -4.85 -11.83 -10.91
CA LEU A 204 -4.52 -10.93 -9.80
C LEU A 204 -5.42 -11.15 -8.59
N LEU A 205 -6.72 -11.34 -8.80
CA LEU A 205 -7.65 -11.65 -7.71
C LEU A 205 -7.33 -13.00 -7.08
N ALA A 206 -7.06 -14.04 -7.90
CA ALA A 206 -6.66 -15.35 -7.41
C ALA A 206 -5.32 -15.29 -6.65
N ALA A 207 -4.32 -14.57 -7.17
CA ALA A 207 -3.05 -14.35 -6.49
C ALA A 207 -3.23 -13.59 -5.16
N THR A 208 -4.13 -12.60 -5.12
CA THR A 208 -4.48 -11.89 -3.89
C THR A 208 -5.11 -12.83 -2.86
N PHE A 209 -5.96 -13.76 -3.29
CA PHE A 209 -6.52 -14.80 -2.44
C PHE A 209 -5.41 -15.68 -1.84
N CYS A 210 -4.41 -16.08 -2.62
CA CYS A 210 -3.29 -16.91 -2.17
C CYS A 210 -2.43 -16.23 -1.08
N THR A 211 -2.53 -14.91 -0.91
CA THR A 211 -1.86 -14.19 0.19
C THR A 211 -2.57 -14.36 1.53
N GLY A 212 -3.83 -14.77 1.56
CA GLY A 212 -4.66 -14.86 2.76
C GLY A 212 -4.94 -13.51 3.44
N SER A 213 -4.82 -12.37 2.74
CA SER A 213 -5.08 -11.05 3.30
C SER A 213 -6.57 -10.69 3.25
N ARG A 214 -7.28 -10.87 4.37
CA ARG A 214 -8.72 -10.61 4.49
C ARG A 214 -9.11 -9.16 4.15
N SER A 215 -8.36 -8.19 4.67
CA SER A 215 -8.64 -6.76 4.48
C SER A 215 -8.61 -6.32 3.01
N ILE A 216 -7.67 -6.86 2.23
CA ILE A 216 -7.55 -6.54 0.82
C ILE A 216 -8.62 -7.26 -0.01
N LEU A 217 -8.87 -8.52 0.29
CA LEU A 217 -9.93 -9.29 -0.39
C LEU A 217 -11.30 -8.65 -0.20
N PHE A 218 -11.58 -8.09 0.99
CA PHE A 218 -12.83 -7.40 1.29
C PHE A 218 -13.11 -6.20 0.37
N ILE A 219 -12.07 -5.61 -0.22
CA ILE A 219 -12.18 -4.49 -1.17
C ILE A 219 -12.00 -4.96 -2.62
N ALA A 220 -11.04 -5.85 -2.87
CA ALA A 220 -10.75 -6.35 -4.20
C ALA A 220 -11.92 -7.16 -4.80
N LEU A 221 -12.57 -7.99 -3.99
CA LEU A 221 -13.74 -8.78 -4.42
C LEU A 221 -14.92 -7.91 -4.85
N PRO A 222 -15.43 -6.93 -4.06
CA PRO A 222 -16.49 -6.04 -4.50
C PRO A 222 -16.12 -5.24 -5.75
N PHE A 223 -14.86 -4.79 -5.87
CA PHE A 223 -14.40 -4.09 -7.07
C PHE A 223 -14.49 -4.97 -8.31
N TYR A 224 -13.95 -6.19 -8.22
CA TYR A 224 -14.01 -7.18 -9.29
C TYR A 224 -15.44 -7.56 -9.65
N PHE A 225 -16.25 -7.82 -8.63
CA PHE A 225 -17.67 -8.10 -8.75
C PHE A 225 -18.40 -6.98 -9.49
N PHE A 226 -18.22 -5.73 -9.08
CA PHE A 226 -18.84 -4.57 -9.72
C PHE A 226 -18.47 -4.46 -11.21
N LEU A 227 -17.20 -4.69 -11.55
CA LEU A 227 -16.74 -4.66 -12.95
C LEU A 227 -17.39 -5.73 -13.81
N TYR A 228 -17.55 -6.94 -13.29
CA TYR A 228 -18.10 -8.09 -14.04
C TYR A 228 -19.60 -8.10 -14.09
N LEU A 229 -20.31 -7.76 -13.02
CA LEU A 229 -21.77 -7.62 -13.01
C LEU A 229 -22.23 -6.63 -14.07
N ARG A 230 -21.51 -5.52 -14.23
CA ARG A 230 -21.86 -4.51 -15.23
C ARG A 230 -21.64 -4.98 -16.66
N LYS A 231 -20.70 -5.89 -16.93
CA LYS A 231 -20.32 -6.32 -18.28
C LYS A 231 -20.81 -7.73 -18.65
N LYS A 232 -20.84 -8.67 -17.70
CA LYS A 232 -21.17 -10.09 -17.94
C LYS A 232 -21.80 -10.74 -16.70
N PRO A 233 -23.05 -10.45 -16.39
CA PRO A 233 -23.69 -10.97 -15.17
C PRO A 233 -23.73 -12.50 -15.10
N TRP A 234 -23.81 -13.19 -16.23
CA TRP A 234 -23.82 -14.65 -16.30
C TRP A 234 -22.50 -15.28 -15.83
N LEU A 235 -21.35 -14.63 -16.11
CA LEU A 235 -20.04 -15.13 -15.70
C LEU A 235 -19.88 -15.07 -14.18
N PHE A 236 -20.49 -14.07 -13.55
CA PHE A 236 -20.59 -13.97 -12.10
C PHE A 236 -21.42 -15.12 -11.51
N ILE A 237 -22.57 -15.41 -12.07
CA ILE A 237 -23.43 -16.53 -11.63
C ILE A 237 -22.64 -17.84 -11.75
N LEU A 238 -21.95 -18.07 -12.88
CA LEU A 238 -21.12 -19.25 -13.09
C LEU A 238 -19.98 -19.36 -12.06
N LEU A 239 -19.25 -18.28 -11.81
CA LEU A 239 -18.19 -18.25 -10.81
C LEU A 239 -18.71 -18.49 -9.39
N THR A 240 -19.87 -17.94 -9.06
CA THR A 240 -20.53 -18.17 -7.77
C THR A 240 -20.96 -19.65 -7.63
N ILE A 241 -21.54 -20.24 -8.67
CA ILE A 241 -21.90 -21.67 -8.69
C ILE A 241 -20.68 -22.57 -8.51
N ILE A 242 -19.54 -22.22 -9.11
CA ILE A 242 -18.28 -22.99 -8.96
C ILE A 242 -17.64 -22.73 -7.59
N ALA A 243 -17.69 -21.49 -7.09
CA ALA A 243 -17.09 -21.13 -5.81
C ALA A 243 -17.83 -21.73 -4.61
N ILE A 244 -19.16 -21.86 -4.65
CA ILE A 244 -19.96 -22.42 -3.55
C ILE A 244 -19.54 -23.87 -3.21
N PRO A 245 -19.47 -24.83 -4.15
CA PRO A 245 -19.00 -26.17 -3.83
C PRO A 245 -17.55 -26.23 -3.38
N LEU A 246 -16.67 -25.38 -3.96
CA LEU A 246 -15.29 -25.27 -3.51
C LEU A 246 -15.20 -24.74 -2.07
N VAL A 247 -16.00 -23.73 -1.73
CA VAL A 247 -16.09 -23.20 -0.37
C VAL A 247 -16.62 -24.29 0.58
N ILE A 248 -17.67 -25.01 0.22
CA ILE A 248 -18.27 -26.06 1.06
C ILE A 248 -17.28 -27.22 1.28
N ASN A 249 -16.59 -27.68 0.23
CA ASN A 249 -15.66 -28.81 0.33
C ASN A 249 -14.33 -28.45 0.98
N PHE A 250 -13.96 -27.17 1.02
CA PHE A 250 -12.74 -26.67 1.62
C PHE A 250 -12.98 -25.84 2.90
N THR A 251 -14.21 -25.86 3.47
CA THR A 251 -14.59 -25.00 4.61
C THR A 251 -13.65 -25.15 5.81
N GLU A 252 -13.17 -26.35 6.12
CA GLU A 252 -12.21 -26.52 7.22
C GLU A 252 -10.87 -25.87 6.90
N LYS A 253 -10.25 -26.18 5.75
CA LYS A 253 -8.97 -25.57 5.34
C LYS A 253 -9.07 -24.09 5.05
N LEU A 254 -10.18 -23.63 4.45
CA LEU A 254 -10.44 -22.21 4.24
C LEU A 254 -10.74 -21.49 5.56
N GLY A 255 -11.37 -22.17 6.53
CA GLY A 255 -11.58 -21.64 7.88
C GLY A 255 -10.26 -21.44 8.61
N GLU A 256 -9.33 -22.38 8.54
CA GLU A 256 -7.97 -22.25 9.07
C GLU A 256 -7.20 -21.12 8.36
N MET A 257 -7.24 -21.06 7.04
CA MET A 257 -6.61 -19.96 6.28
C MET A 257 -7.23 -18.59 6.57
N ALA A 258 -8.55 -18.51 6.66
CA ALA A 258 -9.26 -17.29 6.97
C ALA A 258 -9.23 -16.97 8.48
N ARG A 259 -8.71 -17.86 9.33
CA ARG A 259 -8.73 -17.73 10.79
C ARG A 259 -10.11 -17.40 11.34
N VAL A 260 -11.16 -18.05 10.79
CA VAL A 260 -12.54 -17.77 11.18
C VAL A 260 -12.95 -18.61 12.39
N LYS A 261 -12.30 -19.77 12.61
CA LYS A 261 -12.72 -20.72 13.67
C LYS A 261 -12.54 -20.17 15.08
N ASP A 262 -11.54 -19.30 15.33
CA ASP A 262 -11.20 -18.86 16.69
C ASP A 262 -10.95 -17.33 16.73
N ILE A 263 -11.95 -16.54 16.28
CA ILE A 263 -11.85 -15.07 16.31
C ILE A 263 -11.63 -14.55 17.74
N ALA A 264 -12.20 -15.20 18.74
CA ALA A 264 -12.05 -14.81 20.15
C ALA A 264 -10.68 -15.18 20.74
N GLU A 265 -9.99 -16.19 20.17
CA GLU A 265 -8.67 -16.66 20.61
C GLU A 265 -7.54 -16.26 19.65
N ASP A 266 -7.83 -15.50 18.56
CA ASP A 266 -6.81 -15.04 17.63
C ASP A 266 -5.87 -14.04 18.35
N ALA A 267 -4.68 -14.52 18.72
CA ALA A 267 -3.65 -13.72 19.38
C ALA A 267 -3.36 -12.40 18.63
N SER A 268 -3.58 -12.35 17.32
CA SER A 268 -3.44 -11.14 16.51
C SER A 268 -4.53 -10.10 16.79
N ILE A 269 -5.74 -10.52 17.14
CA ILE A 269 -6.84 -9.63 17.50
C ILE A 269 -6.62 -9.08 18.88
N LEU A 270 -6.28 -9.95 19.84
CA LEU A 270 -5.97 -9.55 21.21
C LEU A 270 -4.76 -8.60 21.25
N GLN A 271 -3.71 -8.90 20.51
CA GLN A 271 -2.54 -8.01 20.38
C GLN A 271 -2.93 -6.61 19.86
N ARG A 272 -3.82 -6.52 18.86
CA ARG A 272 -4.30 -5.21 18.35
C ARG A 272 -5.15 -4.47 19.37
N TYR A 273 -5.93 -5.19 20.17
CA TYR A 273 -6.67 -4.59 21.27
C TYR A 273 -5.73 -4.03 22.33
N GLU A 274 -4.71 -4.78 22.74
CA GLU A 274 -3.71 -4.28 23.68
C GLU A 274 -2.93 -3.08 23.13
N ILE A 275 -2.58 -3.09 21.82
CA ILE A 275 -2.00 -1.91 21.16
C ILE A 275 -2.93 -0.70 21.26
N PHE A 276 -4.24 -0.88 21.10
CA PHE A 276 -5.21 0.21 21.29
C PHE A 276 -5.18 0.75 22.71
N LEU A 277 -5.08 -0.09 23.74
CA LEU A 277 -4.96 0.35 25.13
C LEU A 277 -3.67 1.17 25.35
N VAL A 278 -2.54 0.68 24.84
CA VAL A 278 -1.28 1.45 24.89
C VAL A 278 -1.42 2.82 24.21
N VAL A 279 -2.03 2.87 23.02
CA VAL A 279 -2.25 4.14 22.30
C VAL A 279 -3.14 5.07 23.10
N LYS A 280 -4.18 4.55 23.78
CA LYS A 280 -5.03 5.33 24.70
C LYS A 280 -4.21 5.92 25.84
N ASN A 281 -3.38 5.11 26.51
CA ASN A 281 -2.53 5.56 27.62
C ASN A 281 -1.52 6.63 27.16
N ILE A 282 -0.91 6.45 25.97
CA ILE A 282 -0.05 7.46 25.36
C ILE A 282 -0.82 8.76 25.12
N PHE A 283 -2.02 8.64 24.55
CA PHE A 283 -2.84 9.81 24.25
C PHE A 283 -3.26 10.59 25.51
N GLU A 284 -3.62 9.89 26.58
CA GLU A 284 -3.94 10.51 27.86
C GLU A 284 -2.72 11.25 28.47
N ALA A 285 -1.52 10.70 28.32
CA ALA A 285 -0.29 11.32 28.81
C ALA A 285 0.22 12.48 27.93
N LYS A 286 0.09 12.37 26.59
CA LYS A 286 0.65 13.33 25.62
C LYS A 286 -0.34 13.67 24.49
N PRO A 287 -1.46 14.34 24.78
CA PRO A 287 -2.58 14.47 23.84
C PRO A 287 -2.29 15.33 22.60
N LEU A 288 -1.47 16.38 22.70
CA LEU A 288 -1.33 17.37 21.64
C LEU A 288 -0.36 16.94 20.52
N PHE A 289 0.85 16.51 20.89
CA PHE A 289 1.94 16.21 19.94
C PHE A 289 2.42 14.76 20.01
N GLY A 290 1.78 13.91 20.84
CA GLY A 290 2.17 12.52 21.02
C GLY A 290 3.55 12.33 21.63
N ILE A 291 4.10 11.12 21.49
CA ILE A 291 5.42 10.71 22.03
C ILE A 291 6.59 10.99 21.08
N GLY A 292 6.34 11.45 19.87
CA GLY A 292 7.36 11.68 18.84
C GLY A 292 7.24 10.72 17.67
N TYR A 293 7.41 11.25 16.46
CA TYR A 293 7.30 10.44 15.24
C TYR A 293 8.37 9.35 15.20
N GLY A 294 7.94 8.10 14.98
CA GLY A 294 8.80 6.92 14.90
C GLY A 294 9.26 6.37 16.25
N ARG A 295 8.76 6.88 17.40
CA ARG A 295 9.17 6.44 18.74
C ARG A 295 8.28 5.37 19.35
N PHE A 296 7.16 5.02 18.73
CA PHE A 296 6.26 4.03 19.30
C PHE A 296 6.96 2.71 19.65
N ILE A 297 7.83 2.21 18.78
CA ILE A 297 8.58 0.95 18.98
C ILE A 297 9.46 1.00 20.24
N GLU A 298 10.05 2.16 20.56
CA GLU A 298 10.97 2.31 21.69
C GLU A 298 10.23 2.64 23.00
N GLU A 299 9.11 3.36 22.91
CA GLU A 299 8.45 3.93 24.09
C GLU A 299 7.20 3.20 24.55
N PHE A 300 6.60 2.31 23.76
CA PHE A 300 5.33 1.67 24.13
C PHE A 300 5.36 0.98 25.50
N LYS A 301 6.52 0.41 25.90
CA LYS A 301 6.69 -0.28 27.18
C LYS A 301 6.46 0.63 28.41
N TYR A 302 6.68 1.94 28.27
CA TYR A 302 6.45 2.89 29.36
C TYR A 302 4.96 3.19 29.61
N TYR A 303 4.09 2.73 28.71
CA TYR A 303 2.64 2.96 28.73
C TYR A 303 1.83 1.68 28.89
N LEU A 304 2.51 0.58 29.24
CA LEU A 304 1.84 -0.68 29.62
C LEU A 304 1.23 -0.52 31.01
N ASP A 305 0.01 -1.02 31.19
CA ASP A 305 -0.67 -1.12 32.46
C ASP A 305 -1.04 -2.58 32.78
N GLY A 306 -1.70 -2.81 33.94
CA GLY A 306 -2.05 -4.14 34.39
C GLY A 306 -3.06 -4.90 33.52
N ASP A 307 -3.77 -4.19 32.63
CA ASP A 307 -4.76 -4.78 31.73
C ASP A 307 -4.12 -5.32 30.44
N ILE A 308 -2.83 -5.01 30.22
CA ILE A 308 -2.06 -5.38 29.04
C ILE A 308 -1.14 -6.54 29.41
N VAL A 309 -1.36 -7.72 28.82
CA VAL A 309 -0.65 -8.94 29.21
C VAL A 309 0.34 -9.41 28.15
N LEU A 310 -0.10 -9.48 26.88
CA LEU A 310 0.73 -10.02 25.80
C LEU A 310 1.91 -9.11 25.43
N LEU A 311 1.72 -7.81 25.47
CA LEU A 311 2.75 -6.86 25.06
C LEU A 311 3.91 -6.76 26.04
N HIS A 312 3.76 -7.20 27.30
CA HIS A 312 4.86 -7.29 28.26
C HIS A 312 5.97 -8.25 27.81
N ALA A 313 5.62 -9.29 27.06
CA ALA A 313 6.56 -10.31 26.57
C ALA A 313 7.20 -9.95 25.22
N ILE A 314 6.86 -8.79 24.62
CA ILE A 314 7.30 -8.40 23.29
C ILE A 314 8.30 -7.25 23.40
N ASP A 315 9.46 -7.40 22.76
CA ASP A 315 10.50 -6.36 22.78
C ASP A 315 10.25 -5.24 21.78
N GLU A 316 9.75 -5.54 20.61
CA GLU A 316 9.48 -4.57 19.55
C GLU A 316 8.10 -4.81 18.94
N ILE A 317 7.28 -3.79 18.90
CA ILE A 317 5.96 -3.85 18.28
C ILE A 317 5.67 -2.59 17.49
N VAL A 318 4.91 -2.75 16.42
CA VAL A 318 4.37 -1.66 15.60
C VAL A 318 2.86 -1.56 15.79
N THR A 319 2.30 -0.37 15.61
CA THR A 319 0.87 -0.12 15.84
C THR A 319 -0.08 -0.92 14.94
N HIS A 320 0.38 -1.47 13.81
CA HIS A 320 -0.44 -2.14 12.79
C HIS A 320 -1.68 -1.35 12.34
N ASN A 321 -1.67 -0.02 12.55
CA ASN A 321 -2.76 0.88 12.23
C ASN A 321 -2.21 2.32 12.14
N ASP A 322 -2.32 2.96 10.97
CA ASP A 322 -1.79 4.32 10.79
C ASP A 322 -2.51 5.37 11.64
N TYR A 323 -3.82 5.18 11.91
CA TYR A 323 -4.57 6.12 12.77
C TYR A 323 -4.09 6.04 14.21
N TYR A 324 -3.83 4.84 14.72
CA TYR A 324 -3.23 4.64 16.03
C TYR A 324 -1.82 5.21 16.10
N ARG A 325 -1.04 4.97 15.03
CA ARG A 325 0.30 5.51 14.92
C ARG A 325 0.31 7.04 14.95
N VAL A 326 -0.54 7.68 14.14
CA VAL A 326 -0.65 9.14 14.10
C VAL A 326 -1.09 9.70 15.46
N LEU A 327 -2.07 9.05 16.10
CA LEU A 327 -2.56 9.49 17.41
C LEU A 327 -1.49 9.36 18.49
N ALA A 328 -0.79 8.22 18.55
CA ALA A 328 0.27 7.98 19.53
C ALA A 328 1.50 8.87 19.30
N GLU A 329 1.98 8.93 18.04
CA GLU A 329 3.25 9.60 17.72
C GLU A 329 3.10 11.11 17.49
N LEU A 330 1.97 11.59 16.97
CA LEU A 330 1.75 12.99 16.58
C LEU A 330 0.61 13.70 17.36
N GLY A 331 -0.14 12.95 18.17
CA GLY A 331 -1.25 13.47 18.96
C GLY A 331 -2.43 14.00 18.14
N LEU A 332 -3.27 14.83 18.77
CA LEU A 332 -4.44 15.45 18.14
C LEU A 332 -4.07 16.34 16.95
N PHE A 333 -2.95 17.06 17.04
CA PHE A 333 -2.54 17.96 15.97
C PHE A 333 -2.21 17.17 14.67
N GLY A 334 -1.44 16.10 14.78
CA GLY A 334 -1.15 15.24 13.64
C GLY A 334 -2.39 14.51 13.13
N MET A 335 -3.25 14.01 14.03
CA MET A 335 -4.49 13.33 13.66
C MET A 335 -5.45 14.26 12.91
N PHE A 336 -5.62 15.51 13.37
CA PHE A 336 -6.44 16.49 12.67
C PHE A 336 -5.94 16.73 11.24
N LEU A 337 -4.64 16.92 11.05
CA LEU A 337 -4.06 17.14 9.74
C LEU A 337 -4.19 15.89 8.84
N PHE A 338 -4.00 14.69 9.39
CA PHE A 338 -4.16 13.44 8.65
C PHE A 338 -5.60 13.22 8.18
N LEU A 339 -6.57 13.37 9.08
CA LEU A 339 -7.99 13.26 8.74
C LEU A 339 -8.43 14.34 7.74
N PHE A 340 -7.96 15.57 7.91
CA PHE A 340 -8.25 16.64 6.96
C PHE A 340 -7.70 16.31 5.55
N TYR A 341 -6.52 15.71 5.44
CA TYR A 341 -5.98 15.23 4.16
C TYR A 341 -6.90 14.18 3.51
N ILE A 342 -7.34 13.18 4.27
CA ILE A 342 -8.26 12.15 3.79
C ILE A 342 -9.58 12.77 3.34
N LEU A 343 -10.19 13.62 4.17
CA LEU A 343 -11.46 14.28 3.88
C LEU A 343 -11.37 15.18 2.64
N LYS A 344 -10.25 15.91 2.48
CA LYS A 344 -10.03 16.74 1.28
C LYS A 344 -9.97 15.90 0.01
N ASN A 345 -9.31 14.75 0.03
CA ASN A 345 -9.28 13.84 -1.11
C ASN A 345 -10.66 13.20 -1.36
N ALA A 346 -11.38 12.82 -0.31
CA ALA A 346 -12.77 12.37 -0.43
C ALA A 346 -13.68 13.43 -1.09
N PHE A 347 -13.50 14.71 -0.74
CA PHE A 347 -14.22 15.80 -1.38
C PHE A 347 -13.96 15.93 -2.89
N TYR A 348 -12.73 15.63 -3.34
CA TYR A 348 -12.44 15.58 -4.78
C TYR A 348 -13.16 14.42 -5.49
N LEU A 349 -13.42 13.29 -4.80
CA LEU A 349 -14.24 12.20 -5.36
C LEU A 349 -15.63 12.69 -5.75
N LEU A 350 -16.27 13.51 -4.95
CA LEU A 350 -17.57 14.09 -5.24
C LEU A 350 -17.55 14.97 -6.51
N ARG A 351 -16.40 15.60 -6.81
CA ARG A 351 -16.23 16.49 -7.97
C ARG A 351 -15.90 15.77 -9.28
N ILE A 352 -15.39 14.56 -9.25
CA ILE A 352 -14.98 13.82 -10.46
C ILE A 352 -16.11 12.98 -11.09
N LYS A 353 -17.34 13.11 -10.61
CA LYS A 353 -18.52 12.39 -11.12
C LYS A 353 -18.30 10.87 -11.19
N TYR A 354 -18.10 10.24 -10.04
CA TYR A 354 -18.14 8.79 -9.85
C TYR A 354 -17.25 7.95 -10.75
N ASP A 355 -15.93 8.22 -10.73
CA ASP A 355 -14.97 7.26 -11.27
C ASP A 355 -14.76 6.14 -10.25
N PHE A 356 -15.37 4.99 -10.46
CA PHE A 356 -15.35 3.87 -9.52
C PHE A 356 -13.94 3.35 -9.26
N ALA A 357 -13.05 3.35 -10.25
CA ALA A 357 -11.69 2.88 -10.03
C ALA A 357 -10.92 3.81 -9.09
N VAL A 358 -11.09 5.14 -9.25
CA VAL A 358 -10.50 6.13 -8.35
C VAL A 358 -11.09 6.01 -6.93
N LEU A 359 -12.41 5.78 -6.82
CA LEU A 359 -13.07 5.53 -5.54
C LEU A 359 -12.50 4.30 -4.85
N PHE A 360 -12.37 3.16 -5.56
CA PHE A 360 -11.85 1.93 -4.99
C PHE A 360 -10.37 2.03 -4.61
N LEU A 361 -9.53 2.73 -5.39
CA LEU A 361 -8.14 3.01 -5.00
C LEU A 361 -8.07 3.81 -3.70
N PHE A 362 -8.90 4.84 -3.58
CA PHE A 362 -8.97 5.66 -2.38
C PHE A 362 -9.46 4.84 -1.16
N ILE A 363 -10.55 4.08 -1.32
CA ILE A 363 -11.06 3.19 -0.26
C ILE A 363 -9.99 2.17 0.13
N LEU A 364 -9.30 1.56 -0.84
CA LEU A 364 -8.24 0.60 -0.58
C LEU A 364 -7.12 1.21 0.27
N ALA A 365 -6.66 2.43 -0.06
CA ALA A 365 -5.64 3.12 0.71
C ALA A 365 -6.10 3.40 2.15
N VAL A 366 -7.27 4.02 2.30
CA VAL A 366 -7.82 4.41 3.61
C VAL A 366 -8.10 3.20 4.49
N SER A 367 -8.73 2.15 3.94
CA SER A 367 -9.05 0.93 4.71
C SER A 367 -7.80 0.12 5.07
N TYR A 368 -6.79 0.07 4.19
CA TYR A 368 -5.54 -0.63 4.49
C TYR A 368 -4.77 0.03 5.63
N SER A 369 -4.88 1.34 5.80
CA SER A 369 -4.30 2.08 6.92
C SER A 369 -4.92 1.75 8.29
N PHE A 370 -6.14 1.15 8.33
CA PHE A 370 -6.71 0.62 9.58
C PHE A 370 -6.06 -0.69 10.04
N THR A 371 -5.36 -1.38 9.17
CA THR A 371 -4.80 -2.70 9.46
C THR A 371 -3.29 -2.79 9.35
N HIS A 372 -2.64 -1.73 8.85
CA HIS A 372 -1.20 -1.71 8.58
C HIS A 372 -0.60 -0.31 8.71
N ASN A 373 0.73 -0.23 8.89
CA ASN A 373 1.49 1.01 8.93
C ASN A 373 1.97 1.39 7.52
N ASN A 374 1.31 2.34 6.89
CA ASN A 374 1.55 2.74 5.50
C ASN A 374 2.08 4.17 5.32
N LEU A 375 2.21 4.94 6.40
CA LEU A 375 2.70 6.33 6.32
C LEU A 375 4.06 6.46 5.62
N ASN A 376 4.88 5.41 5.67
CA ASN A 376 6.17 5.34 4.98
C ASN A 376 6.07 4.69 3.57
N SER A 377 4.85 4.48 3.04
CA SER A 377 4.63 3.89 1.70
C SER A 377 4.18 4.96 0.71
N PHE A 378 4.97 5.19 -0.35
CA PHE A 378 4.55 6.11 -1.40
C PHE A 378 3.30 5.63 -2.15
N LEU A 379 3.07 4.31 -2.22
CA LEU A 379 1.88 3.74 -2.85
C LEU A 379 0.61 4.16 -2.11
N PHE A 380 0.63 4.17 -0.78
CA PHE A 380 -0.47 4.69 0.03
C PHE A 380 -0.78 6.15 -0.33
N TRP A 381 0.23 7.02 -0.29
CA TRP A 381 0.04 8.45 -0.58
C TRP A 381 -0.40 8.70 -2.01
N LEU A 382 0.13 7.94 -2.98
CA LEU A 382 -0.30 8.01 -4.37
C LEU A 382 -1.79 7.65 -4.50
N MET A 383 -2.21 6.51 -3.96
CA MET A 383 -3.60 6.06 -4.06
C MET A 383 -4.57 6.99 -3.33
N ALA A 384 -4.21 7.43 -2.13
CA ALA A 384 -4.99 8.40 -1.37
C ALA A 384 -5.10 9.76 -2.09
N SER A 385 -4.11 10.12 -2.93
CA SER A 385 -4.11 11.33 -3.75
C SER A 385 -4.80 11.19 -5.12
N MET A 386 -5.15 9.97 -5.55
CA MET A 386 -5.73 9.73 -6.88
C MET A 386 -6.99 10.57 -7.16
N PRO A 387 -7.91 10.81 -6.19
CA PRO A 387 -9.04 11.72 -6.42
C PRO A 387 -8.62 13.11 -6.85
N TYR A 388 -7.61 13.70 -6.19
CA TYR A 388 -7.07 15.00 -6.57
C TYR A 388 -6.36 14.97 -7.92
N ILE A 389 -5.51 13.97 -8.16
CA ILE A 389 -4.78 13.78 -9.42
C ILE A 389 -5.78 13.73 -10.59
N TYR A 390 -6.82 12.92 -10.45
CA TYR A 390 -7.82 12.73 -11.50
C TYR A 390 -8.67 13.98 -11.72
N TYR A 391 -9.02 14.70 -10.64
CA TYR A 391 -9.68 16.01 -10.73
C TYR A 391 -8.85 17.02 -11.52
N GLN A 392 -7.55 17.11 -11.25
CA GLN A 392 -6.65 18.02 -11.98
C GLN A 392 -6.50 17.63 -13.45
N ARG A 393 -6.37 16.33 -13.75
CA ARG A 393 -6.32 15.86 -15.14
C ARG A 393 -7.57 16.26 -15.92
N LYS A 394 -8.76 16.08 -15.35
CA LYS A 394 -10.03 16.53 -15.98
C LYS A 394 -10.07 18.03 -16.17
N LYS A 395 -9.63 18.80 -15.16
CA LYS A 395 -9.60 20.26 -15.24
C LYS A 395 -8.69 20.79 -16.37
N TYR A 396 -7.54 20.15 -16.57
CA TYR A 396 -6.58 20.55 -17.61
C TYR A 396 -6.80 19.84 -18.95
N LYS A 397 -7.82 18.99 -19.09
CA LYS A 397 -8.13 18.20 -20.31
C LYS A 397 -6.94 17.34 -20.76
N ILE A 398 -6.20 16.74 -19.83
CA ILE A 398 -5.03 15.89 -20.07
C ILE A 398 -5.41 14.41 -20.14
#